data_3da06dbc7df9fb15d0e164668803db26
#
_entry.id   3da06dbc7df9fb15d0e164668803db26
#
_cell.length_a   1.000
_cell.length_b   1.000
_cell.length_c   1.000
_cell.angle_alpha   90.00
_cell.angle_beta   90.00
_cell.angle_gamma   90.00
#
_symmetry.space_group_name_H-M   'P 1'
#
loop_
_entity.id
_entity.type
_entity.pdbx_description
1 polymer ?
#
loop_
_entity_poly.entity_id
_entity_poly.type
_entity_poly.pdbx_seq_one_letter_code
_entity_poly.pdbx_strand_id
1 'polypeptide(L)'
;TAGQLIDVIGVTQGKGFSGTHKRHNFKRGPASHGSHNIKQPGSIGSTDAARVFRGLRMAGQLGNQRATVRNLEVVRVDLDRNLLLIKGAVPGHRNSVVLIRDSDRAATLGSPA
;
A
#
# COMPACT_ATOMS: atom_id res chain seq x y z
N THR A 1 -22.39 8.21 -8.37
CA THR A 1 -22.76 7.96 -9.75
C THR A 1 -21.67 7.24 -10.53
N ALA A 2 -22.04 6.50 -11.56
CA ALA A 2 -21.09 5.84 -12.44
C ALA A 2 -20.15 6.87 -13.09
N GLY A 3 -18.85 6.53 -13.20
CA GLY A 3 -17.82 7.43 -13.72
C GLY A 3 -17.24 8.41 -12.67
N GLN A 4 -17.79 8.47 -11.48
CA GLN A 4 -17.29 9.31 -10.42
C GLN A 4 -15.96 8.78 -9.87
N LEU A 5 -15.05 9.67 -9.52
CA LEU A 5 -13.82 9.33 -8.83
C LEU A 5 -14.02 9.34 -7.32
N ILE A 6 -13.53 8.31 -6.67
CA ILE A 6 -13.65 8.12 -5.22
C ILE A 6 -12.31 7.74 -4.60
N ASP A 7 -12.19 8.00 -3.31
CA ASP A 7 -11.10 7.51 -2.48
C ASP A 7 -11.61 6.38 -1.58
N VAL A 8 -10.87 5.29 -1.51
CA VAL A 8 -11.21 4.14 -0.67
C VAL A 8 -10.18 3.98 0.43
N ILE A 9 -10.65 3.94 1.66
CA ILE A 9 -9.83 3.85 2.86
C ILE A 9 -10.11 2.50 3.54
N GLY A 10 -9.08 1.77 3.81
CA GLY A 10 -9.19 0.48 4.49
C GLY A 10 -7.92 0.13 5.24
N VAL A 11 -7.96 -1.00 5.93
CA VAL A 11 -6.80 -1.57 6.62
C VAL A 11 -6.23 -2.67 5.74
N THR A 12 -4.96 -2.56 5.39
CA THR A 12 -4.28 -3.52 4.51
C THR A 12 -4.17 -4.89 5.15
N GLN A 13 -4.03 -5.93 4.32
CA GLN A 13 -3.82 -7.29 4.81
C GLN A 13 -2.58 -7.37 5.69
N GLY A 14 -2.72 -7.90 6.90
CA GLY A 14 -1.60 -8.15 7.78
C GLY A 14 -0.73 -9.30 7.28
N LYS A 15 0.58 -9.10 7.23
CA LYS A 15 1.56 -10.11 6.83
C LYS A 15 2.58 -10.39 7.93
N GLY A 16 2.33 -9.87 9.14
CA GLY A 16 3.19 -10.06 10.30
C GLY A 16 4.55 -9.38 10.15
N PHE A 17 5.51 -9.85 10.93
CA PHE A 17 6.89 -9.38 10.84
C PHE A 17 7.54 -9.94 9.58
N SER A 18 7.95 -9.06 8.70
CA SER A 18 8.56 -9.42 7.40
C SER A 18 9.96 -8.87 7.28
N GLY A 19 10.83 -9.62 6.60
CA GLY A 19 12.19 -9.20 6.31
C GLY A 19 12.25 -8.09 5.24
N THR A 20 13.39 -7.46 5.12
CA THR A 20 13.62 -6.36 4.17
C THR A 20 13.38 -6.75 2.72
N HIS A 21 13.65 -7.99 2.36
CA HIS A 21 13.41 -8.52 1.01
C HIS A 21 11.93 -8.45 0.62
N LYS A 22 11.03 -8.86 1.51
CA LYS A 22 9.58 -8.84 1.28
C LYS A 22 8.97 -7.45 1.54
N ARG A 23 9.41 -6.79 2.61
CA ARG A 23 8.83 -5.51 3.05
C ARG A 23 9.23 -4.33 2.20
N HIS A 24 10.48 -4.28 1.73
CA HIS A 24 11.04 -3.15 0.99
C HIS A 24 11.60 -3.51 -0.39
N ASN A 25 11.40 -4.75 -0.84
CA ASN A 25 11.88 -5.23 -2.15
C ASN A 25 13.41 -5.16 -2.30
N PHE A 26 14.15 -5.40 -1.23
CA PHE A 26 15.61 -5.47 -1.29
C PHE A 26 16.04 -6.66 -2.15
N LYS A 27 17.06 -6.47 -2.95
CA LYS A 27 17.61 -7.52 -3.82
C LYS A 27 18.29 -8.60 -2.99
N ARG A 28 18.21 -9.82 -3.47
CA ARG A 28 19.03 -10.94 -2.94
C ARG A 28 20.50 -10.75 -3.30
N GLY A 29 21.36 -11.20 -2.42
CA GLY A 29 22.75 -11.44 -2.77
C GLY A 29 22.92 -12.72 -3.62
N PRO A 30 24.16 -13.01 -4.07
CA PRO A 30 24.45 -14.21 -4.82
C PRO A 30 24.13 -15.48 -4.03
N ALA A 31 23.53 -16.48 -4.68
CA ALA A 31 23.21 -17.77 -4.06
C ALA A 31 24.40 -18.77 -4.08
N SER A 32 25.45 -18.47 -4.85
CA SER A 32 26.64 -19.30 -5.02
C SER A 32 27.93 -18.46 -4.86
N HIS A 33 29.09 -19.04 -5.23
CA HIS A 33 30.40 -18.40 -5.09
C HIS A 33 30.79 -18.03 -3.63
N GLY A 34 30.36 -18.85 -2.65
CA GLY A 34 30.67 -18.65 -1.23
C GLY A 34 29.96 -17.52 -0.54
N SER A 35 28.92 -16.97 -1.15
CA SER A 35 28.14 -15.88 -0.56
C SER A 35 27.30 -16.35 0.62
N HIS A 36 27.34 -15.59 1.72
CA HIS A 36 26.50 -15.78 2.88
C HIS A 36 25.45 -14.66 3.05
N ASN A 37 25.42 -13.68 2.13
CA ASN A 37 24.61 -12.46 2.24
C ASN A 37 23.37 -12.54 1.33
N ILE A 38 22.54 -13.57 1.51
CA ILE A 38 21.41 -13.81 0.58
C ILE A 38 20.26 -12.82 0.78
N LYS A 39 19.80 -12.65 2.02
CA LYS A 39 18.63 -11.81 2.35
C LYS A 39 18.92 -10.75 3.41
N GLN A 40 20.16 -10.41 3.61
CA GLN A 40 20.55 -9.46 4.64
C GLN A 40 20.39 -8.01 4.16
N PRO A 41 20.10 -7.06 5.08
CA PRO A 41 19.90 -5.65 4.72
C PRO A 41 21.18 -4.95 4.24
N GLY A 42 22.38 -5.45 4.57
CA GLY A 42 23.65 -4.82 4.29
C GLY A 42 24.00 -3.73 5.30
N SER A 43 24.83 -2.78 4.89
CA SER A 43 25.22 -1.67 5.76
C SER A 43 24.04 -0.81 6.17
N ILE A 44 24.00 -0.42 7.43
CA ILE A 44 22.95 0.43 8.02
C ILE A 44 23.42 1.85 8.30
N GLY A 45 24.63 2.21 7.97
CA GLY A 45 25.13 3.56 8.12
C GLY A 45 26.65 3.65 8.18
N SER A 46 27.13 4.89 8.31
CA SER A 46 28.53 5.22 8.48
C SER A 46 28.92 5.25 9.96
N THR A 47 30.20 5.00 10.25
CA THR A 47 30.77 5.13 11.60
C THR A 47 30.69 6.57 12.10
N ASP A 48 30.90 7.55 11.24
CA ASP A 48 30.90 8.97 11.63
C ASP A 48 29.53 9.50 12.04
N ALA A 49 28.45 8.87 11.58
CA ALA A 49 27.09 9.25 11.96
C ALA A 49 26.76 8.91 13.43
N ALA A 50 27.48 7.97 14.05
CA ALA A 50 27.33 7.52 15.43
C ALA A 50 25.94 6.97 15.81
N ARG A 51 25.04 6.84 14.85
CA ARG A 51 23.68 6.30 15.01
C ARG A 51 23.13 5.79 13.68
N VAL A 52 22.06 5.03 13.77
CA VAL A 52 21.24 4.68 12.60
C VAL A 52 20.22 5.79 12.38
N PHE A 53 20.14 6.32 11.16
CA PHE A 53 19.19 7.39 10.84
C PHE A 53 17.75 6.91 10.93
N ARG A 54 16.85 7.83 11.30
CA ARG A 54 15.41 7.58 11.31
C ARG A 54 14.93 7.37 9.87
N GLY A 55 13.95 6.47 9.73
CA GLY A 55 13.39 6.16 8.41
C GLY A 55 14.19 5.16 7.60
N LEU A 56 15.32 4.65 8.13
CA LEU A 56 16.05 3.58 7.47
C LEU A 56 15.19 2.34 7.37
N ARG A 57 15.10 1.79 6.16
CA ARG A 57 14.24 0.63 5.87
C ARG A 57 14.84 -0.64 6.45
N MET A 58 14.13 -1.22 7.39
CA MET A 58 14.49 -2.45 8.08
C MET A 58 13.32 -3.42 8.10
N ALA A 59 13.56 -4.64 8.56
CA ALA A 59 12.50 -5.61 8.82
C ALA A 59 11.50 -5.07 9.84
N GLY A 60 10.26 -5.50 9.76
CA GLY A 60 9.22 -5.11 10.68
C GLY A 60 7.83 -5.53 10.21
N GLN A 61 6.81 -5.02 10.86
CA GLN A 61 5.42 -5.29 10.51
C GLN A 61 5.12 -4.85 9.07
N LEU A 62 4.60 -5.76 8.29
CA LEU A 62 4.08 -5.50 6.95
C LEU A 62 2.56 -5.64 6.96
N GLY A 63 1.89 -4.64 6.41
CA GLY A 63 0.44 -4.60 6.38
C GLY A 63 -0.22 -4.30 7.72
N ASN A 64 -1.52 -4.56 7.82
CA ASN A 64 -2.37 -4.20 8.96
C ASN A 64 -2.27 -2.71 9.32
N GLN A 65 -2.18 -1.87 8.29
CA GLN A 65 -2.09 -0.43 8.40
C GLN A 65 -3.20 0.23 7.60
N ARG A 66 -3.65 1.39 8.05
CA ARG A 66 -4.61 2.20 7.30
C ARG A 66 -3.97 2.68 6.01
N ALA A 67 -4.63 2.39 4.90
CA ALA A 67 -4.21 2.85 3.57
C ALA A 67 -5.38 3.50 2.85
N THR A 68 -5.07 4.53 2.07
CA THR A 68 -6.03 5.22 1.21
C THR A 68 -5.60 5.05 -0.23
N VAL A 69 -6.47 4.44 -1.04
CA VAL A 69 -6.30 4.38 -2.49
C VAL A 69 -7.13 5.48 -3.10
N ARG A 70 -6.49 6.39 -3.82
CA ARG A 70 -7.13 7.60 -4.36
C ARG A 70 -7.52 7.43 -5.81
N ASN A 71 -8.54 8.18 -6.21
CA ASN A 71 -8.96 8.35 -7.61
C ASN A 71 -9.33 7.03 -8.29
N LEU A 72 -10.10 6.20 -7.61
CA LEU A 72 -10.70 5.00 -8.20
C LEU A 72 -12.01 5.39 -8.88
N GLU A 73 -12.23 4.82 -10.05
CA GLU A 73 -13.44 5.06 -10.84
C GLU A 73 -14.57 4.10 -10.41
N VAL A 74 -15.76 4.66 -10.20
CA VAL A 74 -16.97 3.88 -9.99
C VAL A 74 -17.49 3.43 -11.36
N VAL A 75 -17.52 2.13 -11.60
CA VAL A 75 -17.99 1.55 -12.87
C VAL A 75 -19.51 1.47 -12.89
N ARG A 76 -20.11 1.00 -11.82
CA ARG A 76 -21.56 0.78 -11.73
C ARG A 76 -22.04 0.85 -10.29
N VAL A 77 -23.22 1.37 -10.10
CA VAL A 77 -23.96 1.37 -8.85
C VAL A 77 -25.22 0.51 -9.03
N ASP A 78 -25.40 -0.51 -8.21
CA ASP A 78 -26.58 -1.38 -8.18
C ASP A 78 -27.30 -1.17 -6.83
N LEU A 79 -28.37 -0.39 -6.87
CA LEU A 79 -29.15 -0.06 -5.68
C LEU A 79 -29.97 -1.25 -5.16
N ASP A 80 -30.43 -2.13 -6.05
CA ASP A 80 -31.27 -3.27 -5.67
C ASP A 80 -30.49 -4.28 -4.80
N ARG A 81 -29.20 -4.44 -5.10
CA ARG A 81 -28.30 -5.36 -4.40
C ARG A 81 -27.41 -4.65 -3.39
N ASN A 82 -27.46 -3.34 -3.28
CA ASN A 82 -26.55 -2.52 -2.49
C ASN A 82 -25.08 -2.78 -2.84
N LEU A 83 -24.76 -2.82 -4.14
CA LEU A 83 -23.43 -3.07 -4.65
C LEU A 83 -22.84 -1.84 -5.31
N LEU A 84 -21.55 -1.64 -5.10
CA LEU A 84 -20.74 -0.62 -5.75
C LEU A 84 -19.58 -1.32 -6.45
N LEU A 85 -19.51 -1.20 -7.78
CA LEU A 85 -18.42 -1.76 -8.57
C LEU A 85 -17.37 -0.70 -8.82
N ILE A 86 -16.16 -0.94 -8.34
CA ILE A 86 -15.04 -0.02 -8.40
C ILE A 86 -13.93 -0.65 -9.24
N LYS A 87 -13.38 0.13 -10.16
CA LYS A 87 -12.25 -0.29 -10.99
C LYS A 87 -10.94 -0.07 -10.24
N GLY A 88 -10.21 -1.15 -9.97
CA GLY A 88 -8.90 -1.10 -9.34
C GLY A 88 -8.80 -1.92 -8.06
N ALA A 89 -7.69 -1.74 -7.36
CA ALA A 89 -7.41 -2.46 -6.12
C ALA A 89 -7.98 -1.71 -4.91
N VAL A 90 -8.62 -2.43 -4.02
CA VAL A 90 -9.18 -1.93 -2.77
C VAL A 90 -8.33 -2.47 -1.61
N PRO A 91 -7.96 -1.65 -0.61
CA PRO A 91 -7.15 -2.13 0.51
C PRO A 91 -7.91 -3.10 1.39
N GLY A 92 -7.21 -4.12 1.88
CA GLY A 92 -7.73 -5.09 2.82
C GLY A 92 -7.96 -6.48 2.23
N HIS A 93 -8.45 -7.37 3.07
CA HIS A 93 -8.84 -8.72 2.69
C HIS A 93 -10.31 -8.77 2.24
N ARG A 94 -10.71 -9.91 1.68
CA ARG A 94 -12.12 -10.18 1.33
C ARG A 94 -13.01 -10.01 2.58
N ASN A 95 -14.16 -9.37 2.40
CA ASN A 95 -15.14 -9.08 3.45
C ASN A 95 -14.66 -8.09 4.53
N SER A 96 -13.60 -7.34 4.28
CA SER A 96 -13.21 -6.24 5.17
C SER A 96 -14.10 -5.02 4.95
N VAL A 97 -14.24 -4.21 5.98
CA VAL A 97 -14.96 -2.93 5.90
C VAL A 97 -14.03 -1.86 5.33
N VAL A 98 -14.53 -1.08 4.39
CA VAL A 98 -13.82 0.06 3.83
C VAL A 98 -14.68 1.32 3.93
N LEU A 99 -14.02 2.46 4.03
CA LEU A 99 -14.66 3.77 3.95
C LEU A 99 -14.49 4.33 2.54
N ILE A 100 -15.56 4.84 1.99
CA ILE A 100 -15.56 5.45 0.66
C ILE A 100 -15.91 6.92 0.83
N ARG A 101 -15.13 7.79 0.22
CA ARG A 101 -15.40 9.23 0.14
C ARG A 101 -15.22 9.74 -1.28
N ASP A 102 -15.77 10.90 -1.55
CA ASP A 102 -15.50 11.58 -2.81
C ASP A 102 -14.02 11.94 -2.92
N SER A 103 -13.47 11.83 -4.13
CA SER A 103 -12.11 12.24 -4.40
C SER A 103 -12.04 13.77 -4.51
N ASP A 104 -10.98 14.35 -3.93
CA ASP A 104 -10.71 15.80 -4.08
C ASP A 104 -10.55 16.19 -5.56
N ARG A 105 -10.06 15.27 -6.40
CA ARG A 105 -9.94 15.47 -7.84
C ARG A 105 -11.30 15.48 -8.56
N ALA A 106 -12.28 14.77 -8.03
CA ALA A 106 -13.62 14.77 -8.61
C ALA A 106 -14.27 16.16 -8.52
N ALA A 107 -14.05 16.87 -7.43
CA ALA A 107 -14.52 18.25 -7.26
C ALA A 107 -13.90 19.21 -8.26
N THR A 108 -12.68 18.94 -8.70
CA THR A 108 -11.95 19.78 -9.69
C THR A 108 -12.42 19.51 -11.12
N LEU A 109 -12.87 18.29 -11.42
CA LEU A 109 -13.34 17.90 -12.75
C LEU A 109 -14.85 18.12 -12.95
N GLY A 110 -15.58 18.33 -11.87
CA GLY A 110 -17.04 18.36 -11.84
C GLY A 110 -17.68 19.72 -11.62
N SER A 111 -16.96 20.83 -11.80
CA SER A 111 -17.60 22.15 -11.90
C SER A 111 -17.95 22.42 -13.36
N PRO A 112 -19.17 22.12 -13.80
CA PRO A 112 -19.68 22.81 -14.98
C PRO A 112 -19.80 24.26 -14.62
N ALA A 113 -19.24 25.08 -15.44
CA ALA A 113 -19.44 26.52 -15.37
C ALA A 113 -20.93 26.91 -15.45
#